data_3c990c97dab774b8dbd07a5cdc57ae53
#
_entry.id   3c990c97dab774b8dbd07a5cdc57ae53
#
_cell.length_a   1.000
_cell.length_b   1.000
_cell.length_c   1.000
_cell.angle_alpha   90.00
_cell.angle_beta   90.00
_cell.angle_gamma   90.00
#
_symmetry.space_group_name_H-M   'P 1'
#
loop_
_entity.id
_entity.type
_entity.pdbx_description
1 polymer ?
#
loop_
_entity_poly.entity_id
_entity_poly.type
_entity_poly.pdbx_seq_one_letter_code
_entity_poly.pdbx_strand_id
1 'polypeptide(L)' 'MDKEVIAKICEKVYKRFPETEKKKPKVKPYDGDLSLLLFNYKVKTADGLSMSRTVRVIANPKGKIIKITTSR' A
#
# COMPACT_ATOMS: atom_id res chain seq x y z
N MET A 1 11.89 -6.83 -6.07
CA MET A 1 12.16 -5.79 -5.07
C MET A 1 12.59 -6.45 -3.77
N ASP A 2 13.58 -5.87 -3.12
CA ASP A 2 14.15 -6.40 -1.89
C ASP A 2 13.15 -6.36 -0.73
N LYS A 3 13.20 -7.36 0.14
CA LYS A 3 12.31 -7.41 1.31
C LYS A 3 12.51 -6.20 2.22
N GLU A 4 13.74 -5.74 2.36
CA GLU A 4 14.03 -4.56 3.18
C GLU A 4 13.40 -3.29 2.61
N VAL A 5 13.44 -3.16 1.29
CA VAL A 5 12.83 -2.02 0.61
C VAL A 5 11.32 -2.06 0.76
N ILE A 6 10.73 -3.24 0.61
CA ILE A 6 9.28 -3.41 0.80
C ILE A 6 8.90 -3.05 2.24
N ALA A 7 9.68 -3.49 3.22
CA ALA A 7 9.42 -3.20 4.62
C ALA A 7 9.44 -1.70 4.90
N LYS A 8 10.39 -0.98 4.32
CA LYS A 8 10.47 0.48 4.48
C LYS A 8 9.26 1.19 3.88
N ILE A 9 8.84 0.72 2.70
CA ILE A 9 7.65 1.29 2.04
C ILE A 9 6.40 1.01 2.90
N CYS A 10 6.26 -0.22 3.37
CA CYS A 10 5.14 -0.60 4.23
C CYS A 10 5.07 0.26 5.48
N GLU A 11 6.21 0.51 6.10
CA GLU A 11 6.28 1.33 7.30
C GLU A 11 5.77 2.74 7.05
N LYS A 12 6.15 3.34 5.93
CA LYS A 12 5.68 4.66 5.54
C LYS A 12 4.18 4.67 5.27
N VAL A 13 3.67 3.62 4.62
CA VAL A 13 2.25 3.49 4.33
C VAL A 13 1.46 3.31 5.61
N TYR A 14 1.96 2.52 6.54
CA TYR A 14 1.27 2.27 7.82
C TYR A 14 1.14 3.55 8.65
N LYS A 15 2.13 4.43 8.60
CA LYS A 15 2.06 5.70 9.31
C LYS A 15 0.97 6.60 8.74
N ARG A 16 0.81 6.58 7.42
CA ARG A 16 -0.19 7.40 6.74
C ARG A 16 -1.57 6.76 6.76
N PHE A 17 -1.62 5.43 6.66
CA PHE A 17 -2.87 4.66 6.65
C PHE A 17 -2.78 3.55 7.70
N PRO A 18 -3.03 3.87 8.97
CA PRO A 18 -2.89 2.87 10.06
C PRO A 18 -3.72 1.61 9.86
N GLU A 19 -4.83 1.71 9.12
CA GLU A 19 -5.69 0.55 8.86
C GLU A 19 -4.99 -0.55 8.05
N THR A 20 -3.89 -0.21 7.36
CA THR A 20 -3.17 -1.18 6.54
C THR A 20 -2.08 -1.93 7.32
N GLU A 21 -1.86 -1.59 8.59
CA GLU A 21 -0.73 -2.07 9.38
C GLU A 21 -0.58 -3.59 9.39
N LYS A 22 -1.69 -4.32 9.44
CA LYS A 22 -1.65 -5.77 9.50
C LYS A 22 -1.81 -6.45 8.15
N LYS A 23 -1.78 -5.69 7.06
CA LYS A 23 -1.99 -6.23 5.73
C LYS A 23 -0.70 -6.29 4.95
N LYS A 24 -0.46 -7.42 4.31
CA LYS A 24 0.68 -7.56 3.41
C LYS A 24 0.29 -7.05 2.03
N PRO A 25 1.13 -6.23 1.40
CA PRO A 25 0.83 -5.74 0.06
C PRO A 25 1.08 -6.80 -0.99
N LYS A 26 0.35 -6.71 -2.09
CA LYS A 26 0.68 -7.43 -3.29
C LYS A 26 1.64 -6.57 -4.08
N VAL A 27 2.78 -7.13 -4.45
CA VAL A 27 3.79 -6.40 -5.21
C VAL A 27 3.73 -6.86 -6.66
N LYS A 28 3.58 -5.90 -7.57
CA LYS A 28 3.54 -6.17 -9.00
C LYS A 28 4.52 -5.26 -9.72
N PRO A 29 5.12 -5.71 -10.83
CA PRO A 29 5.93 -4.82 -11.64
C PRO A 29 5.07 -3.70 -12.23
N TYR A 30 5.65 -2.53 -12.29
CA TYR A 30 5.00 -1.37 -12.87
C TYR A 30 5.84 -0.90 -14.05
N ASP A 31 5.76 0.35 -14.42
CA ASP A 31 6.50 0.89 -15.56
C ASP A 31 8.00 1.01 -15.24
N GLY A 32 8.86 0.50 -16.13
CA GLY A 32 10.31 0.54 -15.94
C GLY A 32 10.75 -0.19 -14.68
N ASP A 33 11.54 0.47 -13.85
CA ASP A 33 12.03 -0.09 -12.58
C ASP A 33 11.07 0.08 -11.41
N LEU A 34 9.93 0.69 -11.66
CA LEU A 34 8.96 0.97 -10.61
C LEU A 34 8.19 -0.28 -10.22
N SER A 35 7.71 -0.30 -8.99
CA SER A 35 6.89 -1.38 -8.47
C SER A 35 5.57 -0.83 -7.94
N LEU A 36 4.52 -1.60 -8.13
CA LEU A 36 3.19 -1.26 -7.62
C LEU A 36 2.88 -2.15 -6.43
N LEU A 37 2.59 -1.53 -5.31
CA LEU A 37 2.20 -2.24 -4.10
C LEU A 37 0.72 -1.98 -3.84
N LEU A 38 -0.05 -3.05 -3.68
CA LEU A 38 -1.49 -2.97 -3.45
C LEU A 38 -1.80 -3.41 -2.04
N PHE A 39 -2.39 -2.53 -1.27
CA PHE A 39 -2.84 -2.82 0.10
C PHE A 39 -4.35 -2.83 0.11
N ASN A 40 -4.95 -4.00 0.36
CA ASN A 40 -6.39 -4.13 0.50
C ASN A 40 -6.75 -4.20 1.96
N TYR A 41 -7.72 -3.41 2.38
CA TYR A 41 -8.20 -3.41 3.75
C TYR A 41 -9.69 -3.11 3.81
N LYS A 42 -10.31 -3.46 4.93
CA LYS A 42 -11.72 -3.21 5.15
C LYS A 42 -11.90 -2.18 6.26
N VAL A 43 -12.83 -1.26 6.03
CA VAL A 43 -13.18 -0.23 7.01
C VAL A 43 -14.64 -0.43 7.38
N LYS A 44 -14.94 -0.39 8.68
CA LYS A 44 -16.32 -0.40 9.14
C LYS A 44 -16.86 1.01 9.19
N THR A 45 -18.02 1.21 8.62
CA THR A 45 -18.69 2.50 8.67
C THR A 45 -19.54 2.60 9.93
N ALA A 46 -20.03 3.80 10.22
CA ALA A 46 -20.90 4.02 11.37
C ALA A 46 -22.20 3.21 11.33
N ASP A 47 -22.62 2.83 10.11
CA ASP A 47 -23.84 2.03 9.91
C ASP A 47 -23.60 0.53 10.11
N GLY A 48 -22.40 0.13 10.48
CA GLY A 48 -22.06 -1.27 10.64
C GLY A 48 -21.73 -2.00 9.36
N LEU A 49 -21.68 -1.29 8.24
CA LEU A 49 -21.32 -1.87 6.94
C LEU A 49 -19.81 -1.90 6.78
N SER A 50 -19.32 -2.89 6.04
CA SER A 50 -17.89 -2.99 5.71
C SER A 50 -17.66 -2.49 4.30
N MET A 51 -16.66 -1.63 4.13
CA MET A 51 -16.25 -1.16 2.82
C MET A 51 -14.81 -1.61 2.56
N SER A 52 -14.58 -2.18 1.38
CA SER A 52 -13.22 -2.52 0.97
C SER A 52 -12.57 -1.31 0.33
N ARG A 53 -11.32 -1.07 0.72
CA ARG A 53 -10.52 0.00 0.14
C ARG A 53 -9.18 -0.55 -0.30
N THR A 54 -8.62 0.05 -1.33
CA THR A 54 -7.31 -0.33 -1.85
C THR A 54 -6.41 0.89 -1.88
N VAL A 55 -5.24 0.76 -1.28
CA VAL A 55 -4.19 1.77 -1.38
C VAL A 55 -3.19 1.28 -2.41
N ARG A 56 -2.91 2.11 -3.40
CA ARG A 56 -1.92 1.81 -4.44
C ARG A 56 -0.71 2.68 -4.22
N VAL A 57 0.44 2.05 -4.08
CA VAL A 57 1.71 2.74 -3.87
C VAL A 57 2.63 2.42 -5.02
N ILE A 58 3.14 3.45 -5.67
CA ILE A 58 4.15 3.30 -6.72
C ILE A 58 5.48 3.75 -6.14
N ALA A 59 6.46 2.87 -6.16
CA ALA A 59 7.76 3.13 -5.56
C ALA A 59 8.88 2.68 -6.47
N ASN A 60 10.05 3.31 -6.32
CA ASN A 60 11.24 2.91 -7.07
C ASN A 60 12.01 1.81 -6.32
N PRO A 61 13.03 1.20 -6.95
CA PRO A 61 13.81 0.13 -6.30
C PRO A 61 14.56 0.56 -5.06
N LYS A 62 14.75 1.84 -4.86
CA LYS A 62 15.43 2.38 -3.68
C LYS A 62 14.50 2.57 -2.50
N GLY A 63 13.20 2.30 -2.68
CA GLY A 63 12.22 2.45 -1.63
C GLY A 63 11.59 3.83 -1.54
N LYS A 64 11.81 4.68 -2.52
CA LYS A 64 11.19 6.00 -2.56
C LYS A 64 9.79 5.89 -3.14
N ILE A 65 8.81 6.41 -2.43
CA ILE A 65 7.43 6.42 -2.88
C ILE A 65 7.25 7.55 -3.91
N ILE A 66 6.82 7.18 -5.10
CA ILE A 66 6.60 8.12 -6.19
C ILE A 66 5.17 8.67 -6.14
N LYS A 67 4.22 7.79 -5.89
CA LYS A 67 2.81 8.15 -5.88
C LYS A 67 2.02 7.22 -4.96
N ILE A 68 1.06 7.77 -4.25
CA ILE A 68 0.10 6.99 -3.46
C ILE A 68 -1.29 7.41 -3.90
N THR A 69 -2.12 6.43 -4.24
CA THR A 69 -3.53 6.67 -4.55
C THR A 69 -4.38 5.71 -3.72
N THR A 70 -5.56 6.18 -3.34
CA THR A 70 -6.54 5.34 -2.67
C THR A 70 -7.76 5.21 -3.57
N SER A 71 -8.31 4.00 -3.63
CA SER A 71 -9.55 3.75 -4.35
C SER A 71 -10.55 3.07 -3.42
N ARG A 72 -11.79 3.31 -3.69
CA ARG A 72 -12.89 2.68 -2.95
C ARG A 72 -13.26 1.34 -3.55
#